data_3d82460cebf5f7b1d0e140e3954e5f5f
#
_entry.id   3d82460cebf5f7b1d0e140e3954e5f5f
#
_cell.length_a   1.000
_cell.length_b   1.000
_cell.length_c   1.000
_cell.angle_alpha   90.00
_cell.angle_beta   90.00
_cell.angle_gamma   90.00
#
_symmetry.space_group_name_H-M   'P 1'
#
loop_
_entity.id
_entity.type
_entity.pdbx_description
1 polymer ?
#
loop_
_entity_poly.entity_id
_entity_poly.type
_entity_poly.pdbx_seq_one_letter_code
_entity_poly.pdbx_strand_id
1 'polypeptide(L)'
;MFKHILTKKKTICILSGILLILIVWTAWGNTALELNTYTISSRGLPDAFDGYRIAQVSDLHNAEFGDGNQRLLDMLREAEPDMIAITGDLIDSRKTNIAVALAFAEEAVRIAPCYYVSGNHEARVPEYRELKAGLESAWVTVLDDARVEIEISGKSITIIGVNDPSFLADYLT
;
A
#
# COMPACT_ATOMS: atom_id res chain seq x y z
N MET A 1 52.31 -10.04 23.38
CA MET A 1 51.86 -9.94 21.97
C MET A 1 50.67 -10.85 21.66
N PHE A 2 50.69 -12.15 22.01
CA PHE A 2 49.59 -13.10 21.75
C PHE A 2 48.24 -12.75 22.39
N LYS A 3 48.20 -12.29 23.65
CA LYS A 3 46.92 -11.89 24.33
C LYS A 3 46.19 -10.74 23.63
N HIS A 4 46.89 -9.80 23.05
CA HIS A 4 46.30 -8.63 22.37
C HIS A 4 45.68 -9.00 21.01
N ILE A 5 46.22 -10.01 20.33
CA ILE A 5 45.71 -10.51 19.04
C ILE A 5 44.40 -11.30 19.26
N LEU A 6 44.35 -12.11 20.32
CA LEU A 6 43.18 -12.89 20.72
C LEU A 6 42.00 -11.97 21.13
N THR A 7 42.29 -10.86 21.84
CA THR A 7 41.26 -9.89 22.22
C THR A 7 40.69 -9.17 20.99
N LYS A 8 41.56 -8.73 20.06
CA LYS A 8 41.12 -8.10 18.81
C LYS A 8 40.23 -9.02 17.95
N LYS A 9 40.62 -10.32 17.83
CA LYS A 9 39.80 -11.30 17.10
C LYS A 9 38.43 -11.50 17.75
N LYS A 10 38.34 -11.60 19.08
CA LYS A 10 37.07 -11.71 19.81
C LYS A 10 36.20 -10.46 19.61
N THR A 11 36.80 -9.26 19.68
CA THR A 11 36.08 -8.01 19.45
C THR A 11 35.53 -7.93 18.02
N ILE A 12 36.34 -8.33 17.02
CA ILE A 12 35.87 -8.36 15.61
C ILE A 12 34.70 -9.35 15.46
N CYS A 13 34.78 -10.55 16.02
CA CYS A 13 33.69 -11.53 15.96
C CYS A 13 32.40 -11.00 16.61
N ILE A 14 32.50 -10.32 17.76
CA ILE A 14 31.35 -9.72 18.43
C ILE A 14 30.74 -8.63 17.57
N LEU A 15 31.56 -7.71 17.03
CA LEU A 15 31.06 -6.62 16.15
C LEU A 15 30.43 -7.14 14.86
N SER A 16 31.03 -8.18 14.27
CA SER A 16 30.44 -8.84 13.09
C SER A 16 29.12 -9.52 13.42
N GLY A 17 28.98 -10.13 14.58
CA GLY A 17 27.73 -10.71 15.06
C GLY A 17 26.63 -9.65 15.26
N ILE A 18 26.98 -8.54 15.91
CA ILE A 18 26.05 -7.42 16.09
C ILE A 18 25.61 -6.83 14.74
N LEU A 19 26.56 -6.63 13.82
CA LEU A 19 26.25 -6.11 12.49
C LEU A 19 25.31 -7.04 11.72
N LEU A 20 25.56 -8.36 11.79
CA LEU A 20 24.66 -9.34 11.16
C LEU A 20 23.25 -9.30 11.75
N ILE A 21 23.14 -9.21 13.08
CA ILE A 21 21.84 -9.07 13.76
C ILE A 21 21.12 -7.80 13.29
N LEU A 22 21.83 -6.68 13.20
CA LEU A 22 21.26 -5.42 12.72
C LEU A 22 20.79 -5.52 11.26
N ILE A 23 21.56 -6.16 10.40
CA ILE A 23 21.18 -6.38 8.98
C ILE A 23 19.92 -7.24 8.91
N VAL A 24 19.87 -8.36 9.64
CA VAL A 24 18.69 -9.24 9.66
C VAL A 24 17.48 -8.52 10.24
N TRP A 25 17.65 -7.77 11.32
CA TRP A 25 16.60 -6.99 11.94
C TRP A 25 16.02 -5.95 10.96
N THR A 26 16.90 -5.20 10.28
CA THR A 26 16.48 -4.17 9.31
C THR A 26 15.78 -4.81 8.11
N ALA A 27 16.34 -5.92 7.58
CA ALA A 27 15.73 -6.64 6.47
C ALA A 27 14.34 -7.18 6.85
N TRP A 28 14.22 -7.77 8.04
CA TRP A 28 12.94 -8.28 8.54
C TRP A 28 11.92 -7.15 8.75
N GLY A 29 12.34 -6.03 9.39
CA GLY A 29 11.46 -4.89 9.66
C GLY A 29 10.93 -4.23 8.37
N ASN A 30 11.71 -4.24 7.28
CA ASN A 30 11.28 -3.69 5.99
C ASN A 30 10.40 -4.65 5.17
N THR A 31 10.30 -5.92 5.54
CA THR A 31 9.52 -6.93 4.81
C THR A 31 8.40 -7.55 5.65
N ALA A 32 8.30 -7.18 6.93
CA ALA A 32 7.21 -7.62 7.79
C ALA A 32 5.94 -6.85 7.45
N LEU A 33 4.86 -7.58 7.20
CA LEU A 33 3.51 -7.03 7.10
C LEU A 33 2.90 -6.99 8.50
N GLU A 34 2.18 -5.92 8.81
CA GLU A 34 1.44 -5.75 10.04
C GLU A 34 0.04 -5.22 9.72
N LEU A 35 -0.98 -5.86 10.29
CA LEU A 35 -2.36 -5.39 10.20
C LEU A 35 -2.70 -4.58 11.44
N ASN A 36 -2.91 -3.28 11.25
CA ASN A 36 -3.37 -2.38 12.29
C ASN A 36 -4.87 -2.13 12.14
N THR A 37 -5.63 -2.32 13.22
CA THR A 37 -7.08 -2.12 13.21
C THR A 37 -7.47 -0.92 14.05
N TYR A 38 -8.28 -0.05 13.45
CA TYR A 38 -8.82 1.14 14.10
C TYR A 38 -10.34 1.14 14.00
N THR A 39 -11.02 1.47 15.10
CA THR A 39 -12.47 1.66 15.08
C THR A 39 -12.80 3.15 15.06
N ILE A 40 -13.56 3.55 14.06
CA ILE A 40 -14.03 4.93 13.89
C ILE A 40 -15.53 4.94 14.12
N SER A 41 -16.00 5.81 15.04
CA SER A 41 -17.42 5.99 15.32
C SER A 41 -17.86 7.41 15.00
N SER A 42 -19.00 7.55 14.33
CA SER A 42 -19.57 8.86 13.99
C SER A 42 -21.09 8.82 14.11
N ARG A 43 -21.64 9.85 14.74
CA ARG A 43 -23.11 10.01 14.83
C ARG A 43 -23.78 10.30 13.48
N GLY A 44 -23.01 10.73 12.48
CA GLY A 44 -23.49 11.00 11.13
C GLY A 44 -23.41 9.78 10.20
N LEU A 45 -22.84 8.67 10.65
CA LEU A 45 -22.77 7.45 9.87
C LEU A 45 -24.13 6.75 9.92
N PRO A 46 -24.73 6.38 8.76
CA PRO A 46 -25.95 5.59 8.74
C PRO A 46 -25.76 4.21 9.38
N ASP A 47 -26.74 3.74 10.13
CA ASP A 47 -26.69 2.43 10.83
C ASP A 47 -26.41 1.25 9.89
N ALA A 48 -26.76 1.38 8.60
CA ALA A 48 -26.46 0.35 7.59
C ALA A 48 -24.96 0.13 7.36
N PHE A 49 -24.12 1.05 7.81
CA PHE A 49 -22.65 0.96 7.74
C PHE A 49 -22.02 0.59 9.11
N ASP A 50 -22.81 0.20 10.10
CA ASP A 50 -22.25 -0.32 11.36
C ASP A 50 -21.47 -1.60 11.08
N GLY A 51 -20.21 -1.63 11.54
CA GLY A 51 -19.30 -2.75 11.29
C GLY A 51 -18.68 -2.77 9.88
N TYR A 52 -18.94 -1.75 9.01
CA TYR A 52 -18.33 -1.67 7.68
C TYR A 52 -16.81 -1.55 7.76
N ARG A 53 -16.11 -2.44 7.08
CA ARG A 53 -14.65 -2.59 7.15
C ARG A 53 -13.99 -2.01 5.90
N ILE A 54 -13.08 -1.08 6.11
CA ILE A 54 -12.24 -0.49 5.05
C ILE A 54 -10.81 -0.96 5.27
N ALA A 55 -10.27 -1.74 4.34
CA ALA A 55 -8.84 -2.02 4.31
C ALA A 55 -8.13 -0.92 3.53
N GLN A 56 -7.12 -0.30 4.14
CA GLN A 56 -6.27 0.68 3.45
C GLN A 56 -4.94 0.04 3.07
N VAL A 57 -4.55 0.21 1.81
CA VAL A 57 -3.23 -0.14 1.28
C VAL A 57 -2.61 1.13 0.71
N SER A 58 -1.41 1.49 1.16
CA SER A 58 -0.71 2.70 0.75
C SER A 58 0.76 2.41 0.56
N ASP A 59 1.43 3.21 -0.28
CA ASP A 59 2.90 3.24 -0.39
C ASP A 59 3.54 1.88 -0.69
N LEU A 60 2.98 1.10 -1.60
CA LEU A 60 3.57 -0.19 -1.99
C LEU A 60 4.89 -0.02 -2.74
N HIS A 61 5.06 1.06 -3.53
CA HIS A 61 6.31 1.35 -4.24
C HIS A 61 6.88 0.14 -5.01
N ASN A 62 6.05 -0.61 -5.70
CA ASN A 62 6.37 -1.87 -6.38
C ASN A 62 6.89 -2.99 -5.43
N ALA A 63 6.68 -2.87 -4.12
CA ALA A 63 7.05 -3.95 -3.20
C ALA A 63 6.18 -5.19 -3.47
N GLU A 64 6.81 -6.35 -3.37
CA GLU A 64 6.15 -7.63 -3.42
C GLU A 64 6.33 -8.38 -2.10
N PHE A 65 5.22 -8.66 -1.44
CA PHE A 65 5.18 -9.42 -0.20
C PHE A 65 4.84 -10.90 -0.47
N GLY A 66 5.86 -11.66 -0.84
CA GLY A 66 5.74 -12.99 -1.42
C GLY A 66 5.53 -12.93 -2.95
N ASP A 67 5.42 -14.07 -3.59
CA ASP A 67 5.19 -14.16 -5.02
C ASP A 67 3.83 -13.53 -5.39
N GLY A 68 3.83 -12.53 -6.28
CA GLY A 68 2.62 -11.82 -6.69
C GLY A 68 1.84 -11.16 -5.54
N ASN A 69 2.51 -10.70 -4.48
CA ASN A 69 1.89 -10.11 -3.29
C ASN A 69 0.98 -11.06 -2.49
N GLN A 70 1.16 -12.38 -2.61
CA GLN A 70 0.27 -13.36 -1.98
C GLN A 70 0.11 -13.14 -0.47
N ARG A 71 1.19 -12.80 0.26
CA ARG A 71 1.12 -12.55 1.71
C ARG A 71 0.25 -11.34 2.07
N LEU A 72 0.32 -10.26 1.27
CA LEU A 72 -0.52 -9.08 1.45
C LEU A 72 -1.98 -9.40 1.12
N LEU A 73 -2.21 -10.12 0.03
CA LEU A 73 -3.55 -10.54 -0.39
C LEU A 73 -4.20 -11.49 0.63
N ASP A 74 -3.43 -12.41 1.22
CA ASP A 74 -3.95 -13.29 2.28
C ASP A 74 -4.34 -12.49 3.53
N MET A 75 -3.53 -11.51 3.92
CA MET A 75 -3.86 -10.61 5.03
C MET A 75 -5.13 -9.79 4.75
N LEU A 76 -5.32 -9.32 3.51
CA LEU A 76 -6.55 -8.63 3.10
C LEU A 76 -7.76 -9.57 3.17
N ARG A 77 -7.64 -10.83 2.72
CA ARG A 77 -8.73 -11.83 2.83
C ARG A 77 -9.09 -12.12 4.29
N GLU A 78 -8.09 -12.27 5.16
CA GLU A 78 -8.31 -12.49 6.61
C GLU A 78 -8.96 -11.28 7.30
N ALA A 79 -8.72 -10.07 6.82
CA ALA A 79 -9.37 -8.86 7.33
C ALA A 79 -10.85 -8.74 6.95
N GLU A 80 -11.31 -9.52 5.96
CA GLU A 80 -12.68 -9.51 5.43
C GLU A 80 -13.21 -8.09 5.20
N PRO A 81 -12.56 -7.26 4.35
CA PRO A 81 -12.97 -5.90 4.13
C PRO A 81 -14.21 -5.83 3.23
N ASP A 82 -15.07 -4.85 3.48
CA ASP A 82 -16.19 -4.50 2.60
C ASP A 82 -15.72 -3.64 1.41
N MET A 83 -14.60 -2.95 1.56
CA MET A 83 -13.89 -2.26 0.47
C MET A 83 -12.38 -2.16 0.75
N ILE A 84 -11.61 -1.99 -0.32
CA ILE A 84 -10.17 -1.73 -0.26
C ILE A 84 -9.91 -0.33 -0.81
N ALA A 85 -9.31 0.54 0.01
CA ALA A 85 -8.84 1.85 -0.38
C ALA A 85 -7.34 1.80 -0.68
N ILE A 86 -6.94 2.03 -1.93
CA ILE A 86 -5.55 2.11 -2.37
C ILE A 86 -5.21 3.60 -2.44
N THR A 87 -4.39 4.07 -1.49
CA THR A 87 -4.21 5.51 -1.26
C THR A 87 -2.85 6.03 -1.73
N GLY A 88 -2.53 5.74 -2.99
CA GLY A 88 -1.37 6.30 -3.69
C GLY A 88 -0.07 5.54 -3.49
N ASP A 89 0.94 5.98 -4.25
CA ASP A 89 2.30 5.45 -4.29
C ASP A 89 2.34 3.92 -4.47
N LEU A 90 1.47 3.43 -5.36
CA LEU A 90 1.40 2.02 -5.73
C LEU A 90 2.65 1.60 -6.51
N ILE A 91 3.21 2.55 -7.30
CA ILE A 91 4.45 2.41 -8.05
C ILE A 91 5.59 3.25 -7.45
N ASP A 92 6.85 2.89 -7.75
CA ASP A 92 8.02 3.71 -7.42
C ASP A 92 8.46 4.49 -8.67
N SER A 93 8.48 5.83 -8.59
CA SER A 93 8.88 6.71 -9.70
C SER A 93 10.35 6.58 -10.10
N ARG A 94 11.21 6.04 -9.24
CA ARG A 94 12.64 5.82 -9.53
C ARG A 94 12.90 4.53 -10.31
N LYS A 95 12.00 3.55 -10.15
CA LYS A 95 12.07 2.25 -10.81
C LYS A 95 10.65 1.74 -11.05
N THR A 96 9.96 2.40 -11.97
CA THR A 96 8.57 2.11 -12.28
C THR A 96 8.37 0.67 -12.77
N ASN A 97 7.40 -0.02 -12.19
CA ASN A 97 6.97 -1.35 -12.61
C ASN A 97 5.45 -1.48 -12.50
N ILE A 98 4.76 -1.08 -13.54
CA ILE A 98 3.28 -1.13 -13.60
C ILE A 98 2.75 -2.55 -13.47
N ALA A 99 3.47 -3.55 -13.99
CA ALA A 99 3.00 -4.93 -13.98
C ALA A 99 2.78 -5.46 -12.55
N VAL A 100 3.64 -5.10 -11.59
CA VAL A 100 3.47 -5.48 -10.17
C VAL A 100 2.22 -4.83 -9.59
N ALA A 101 2.00 -3.55 -9.88
CA ALA A 101 0.83 -2.81 -9.41
C ALA A 101 -0.49 -3.38 -9.96
N LEU A 102 -0.52 -3.69 -11.27
CA LEU A 102 -1.69 -4.26 -11.92
C LEU A 102 -1.98 -5.68 -11.45
N ALA A 103 -0.96 -6.52 -11.30
CA ALA A 103 -1.12 -7.88 -10.78
C ALA A 103 -1.70 -7.88 -9.36
N PHE A 104 -1.24 -6.96 -8.50
CA PHE A 104 -1.84 -6.78 -7.18
C PHE A 104 -3.31 -6.35 -7.28
N ALA A 105 -3.63 -5.36 -8.11
CA ALA A 105 -4.97 -4.82 -8.26
C ALA A 105 -5.97 -5.86 -8.79
N GLU A 106 -5.58 -6.67 -9.79
CA GLU A 106 -6.39 -7.75 -10.35
C GLU A 106 -6.78 -8.81 -9.32
N GLU A 107 -5.92 -9.09 -8.35
CA GLU A 107 -6.23 -10.00 -7.25
C GLU A 107 -7.00 -9.31 -6.11
N ALA A 108 -6.70 -8.05 -5.81
CA ALA A 108 -7.36 -7.29 -4.75
C ALA A 108 -8.86 -7.09 -5.02
N VAL A 109 -9.27 -6.82 -6.27
CA VAL A 109 -10.69 -6.65 -6.65
C VAL A 109 -11.52 -7.92 -6.50
N ARG A 110 -10.88 -9.10 -6.44
CA ARG A 110 -11.56 -10.38 -6.15
C ARG A 110 -11.88 -10.56 -4.68
N ILE A 111 -11.24 -9.75 -3.80
CA ILE A 111 -11.47 -9.77 -2.36
C ILE A 111 -12.63 -8.83 -2.00
N ALA A 112 -12.54 -7.57 -2.45
CA ALA A 112 -13.56 -6.55 -2.22
C ALA A 112 -13.47 -5.45 -3.30
N PRO A 113 -14.51 -4.61 -3.47
CA PRO A 113 -14.44 -3.43 -4.33
C PRO A 113 -13.24 -2.56 -3.98
N CYS A 114 -12.43 -2.20 -5.00
CA CYS A 114 -11.23 -1.41 -4.84
C CYS A 114 -11.44 0.02 -5.34
N TYR A 115 -11.00 0.98 -4.55
CA TYR A 115 -10.99 2.41 -4.85
C TYR A 115 -9.56 2.91 -4.77
N TYR A 116 -9.13 3.65 -5.79
CA TYR A 116 -7.77 4.12 -5.91
C TYR A 116 -7.72 5.63 -6.06
N VAL A 117 -6.75 6.26 -5.40
CA VAL A 117 -6.28 7.62 -5.66
C VAL A 117 -4.79 7.60 -5.91
N SER A 118 -4.31 8.52 -6.74
CA SER A 118 -2.88 8.64 -7.05
C SER A 118 -2.09 9.28 -5.92
N GLY A 119 -0.82 8.91 -5.80
CA GLY A 119 0.15 9.54 -4.91
C GLY A 119 1.17 10.39 -5.69
N ASN A 120 2.19 10.88 -4.97
CA ASN A 120 3.18 11.74 -5.56
C ASN A 120 4.19 11.00 -6.46
N HIS A 121 4.32 9.69 -6.34
CA HIS A 121 5.14 8.88 -7.25
C HIS A 121 4.48 8.74 -8.61
N GLU A 122 3.18 8.53 -8.64
CA GLU A 122 2.38 8.49 -9.87
C GLU A 122 2.47 9.82 -10.64
N ALA A 123 2.43 10.95 -9.94
CA ALA A 123 2.52 12.27 -10.57
C ALA A 123 3.87 12.55 -11.27
N ARG A 124 4.91 11.78 -10.94
CA ARG A 124 6.28 11.99 -11.45
C ARG A 124 6.63 11.12 -12.67
N VAL A 125 5.71 10.27 -13.11
CA VAL A 125 5.99 9.30 -14.18
C VAL A 125 4.98 9.44 -15.32
N PRO A 126 5.46 9.42 -16.58
CA PRO A 126 4.58 9.49 -17.75
C PRO A 126 3.69 8.24 -17.87
N GLU A 127 4.10 7.13 -17.27
CA GLU A 127 3.39 5.85 -17.26
C GLU A 127 2.10 5.86 -16.43
N TYR A 128 1.83 6.93 -15.66
CA TYR A 128 0.61 7.01 -14.84
C TYR A 128 -0.66 6.81 -15.66
N ARG A 129 -0.71 7.32 -16.89
CA ARG A 129 -1.87 7.13 -17.78
C ARG A 129 -2.11 5.66 -18.11
N GLU A 130 -1.04 4.91 -18.32
CA GLU A 130 -1.10 3.46 -18.58
C GLU A 130 -1.52 2.70 -17.31
N LEU A 131 -0.95 3.04 -16.16
CA LEU A 131 -1.35 2.48 -14.87
C LEU A 131 -2.84 2.69 -14.61
N LYS A 132 -3.33 3.92 -14.76
CA LYS A 132 -4.75 4.25 -14.59
C LYS A 132 -5.65 3.42 -15.48
N ALA A 133 -5.35 3.36 -16.79
CA ALA A 133 -6.13 2.54 -17.73
C ALA A 133 -6.10 1.04 -17.37
N GLY A 134 -4.97 0.54 -16.89
CA GLY A 134 -4.85 -0.84 -16.40
C GLY A 134 -5.69 -1.10 -15.15
N LEU A 135 -5.66 -0.19 -14.17
CA LEU A 135 -6.46 -0.29 -12.95
C LEU A 135 -7.97 -0.28 -13.27
N GLU A 136 -8.42 0.63 -14.15
CA GLU A 136 -9.82 0.69 -14.60
C GLU A 136 -10.23 -0.60 -15.34
N SER A 137 -9.34 -1.16 -16.16
CA SER A 137 -9.54 -2.44 -16.84
C SER A 137 -9.63 -3.63 -15.88
N ALA A 138 -8.94 -3.55 -14.75
CA ALA A 138 -8.99 -4.51 -13.66
C ALA A 138 -10.18 -4.27 -12.70
N TRP A 139 -11.12 -3.39 -13.03
CA TRP A 139 -12.31 -3.05 -12.22
C TRP A 139 -12.01 -2.29 -10.93
N VAL A 140 -10.88 -1.61 -10.83
CA VAL A 140 -10.61 -0.65 -9.77
C VAL A 140 -11.30 0.67 -10.11
N THR A 141 -12.03 1.24 -9.16
CA THR A 141 -12.60 2.58 -9.31
C THR A 141 -11.55 3.64 -9.02
N VAL A 142 -11.08 4.33 -10.05
CA VAL A 142 -10.10 5.41 -9.91
C VAL A 142 -10.83 6.72 -9.57
N LEU A 143 -10.44 7.35 -8.46
CA LEU A 143 -11.06 8.55 -7.90
C LEU A 143 -10.15 9.78 -8.01
N ASP A 144 -9.66 10.07 -9.22
CA ASP A 144 -8.88 11.27 -9.50
C ASP A 144 -9.78 12.51 -9.45
N ASP A 145 -9.74 13.27 -8.35
CA ASP A 145 -10.62 14.42 -8.07
C ASP A 145 -12.10 14.08 -8.30
N ALA A 146 -12.49 12.87 -7.93
CA ALA A 146 -13.79 12.31 -8.18
C ALA A 146 -14.46 11.78 -6.91
N ARG A 147 -15.75 11.47 -7.02
CA ARG A 147 -16.50 10.87 -5.92
C ARG A 147 -17.36 9.73 -6.41
N VAL A 148 -17.66 8.82 -5.51
CA VAL A 148 -18.59 7.72 -5.71
C VAL A 148 -19.47 7.56 -4.47
N GLU A 149 -20.71 7.15 -4.67
CA GLU A 149 -21.60 6.78 -3.57
C GLU A 149 -21.62 5.27 -3.41
N ILE A 150 -21.48 4.82 -2.15
CA ILE A 150 -21.69 3.42 -1.76
C ILE A 150 -23.03 3.34 -1.07
N GLU A 151 -23.91 2.49 -1.57
CA GLU A 151 -25.26 2.30 -1.03
C GLU A 151 -25.39 0.93 -0.38
N ILE A 152 -25.93 0.91 0.84
CA ILE A 152 -26.30 -0.30 1.59
C ILE A 152 -27.71 -0.09 2.16
N SER A 153 -28.62 -0.97 1.81
CA SER A 153 -30.00 -0.94 2.33
C SER A 153 -30.71 0.42 2.18
N GLY A 154 -30.48 1.10 1.05
CA GLY A 154 -31.08 2.41 0.76
C GLY A 154 -30.46 3.57 1.56
N LYS A 155 -29.32 3.36 2.18
CA LYS A 155 -28.49 4.39 2.82
C LYS A 155 -27.17 4.51 2.09
N SER A 156 -26.64 5.71 1.96
CA SER A 156 -25.38 5.92 1.25
C SER A 156 -24.35 6.68 2.07
N ILE A 157 -23.07 6.40 1.76
CA ILE A 157 -21.92 7.21 2.10
C ILE A 157 -21.24 7.64 0.82
N THR A 158 -20.57 8.78 0.85
CA THR A 158 -19.79 9.27 -0.28
C THR A 158 -18.31 9.07 -0.01
N ILE A 159 -17.63 8.39 -0.93
CA ILE A 159 -16.17 8.31 -0.97
C ILE A 159 -15.67 9.39 -1.93
N ILE A 160 -14.73 10.21 -1.47
CA ILE A 160 -14.15 11.29 -2.27
C ILE A 160 -12.66 10.99 -2.41
N GLY A 161 -12.19 10.91 -3.64
CA GLY A 161 -10.77 10.85 -3.98
C GLY A 161 -10.26 12.23 -4.36
N VAL A 162 -9.08 12.57 -3.89
CA VAL A 162 -8.37 13.81 -4.21
C VAL A 162 -6.98 13.45 -4.70
N ASN A 163 -6.60 13.97 -5.84
CA ASN A 163 -5.27 13.77 -6.39
C ASN A 163 -4.19 14.38 -5.50
N ASP A 164 -3.00 13.78 -5.53
CA ASP A 164 -1.83 14.40 -4.90
C ASP A 164 -1.55 15.77 -5.51
N PRO A 165 -1.22 16.79 -4.70
CA PRO A 165 -0.91 18.15 -5.20
C PRO A 165 0.23 18.20 -6.23
N SER A 166 1.08 17.18 -6.31
CA SER A 166 2.15 17.08 -7.32
C SER A 166 1.61 17.05 -8.76
N PHE A 167 0.37 16.61 -8.97
CA PHE A 167 -0.29 16.69 -10.28
C PHE A 167 -0.62 18.13 -10.70
N LEU A 168 -0.73 19.05 -9.74
CA LEU A 168 -0.98 20.47 -10.02
C LEU A 168 0.27 21.22 -10.49
N ALA A 169 1.47 20.71 -10.21
CA ALA A 169 2.73 21.38 -10.56
C ALA A 169 2.89 21.55 -12.08
N ASP A 170 2.36 20.63 -12.88
CA ASP A 170 2.42 20.69 -14.34
C ASP A 170 1.52 21.77 -14.97
N TYR A 171 0.55 22.31 -14.21
CA TYR A 171 -0.34 23.38 -14.68
C TYR A 171 0.22 24.78 -14.37
N LEU A 172 1.32 24.89 -13.60
CA LEU A 172 1.91 26.14 -13.17
C LEU A 172 3.23 26.48 -13.88
N THR A 173 3.71 25.62 -14.78
CA THR A 173 4.91 25.83 -15.62
C THR A 173 4.56 25.96 -17.08
#